data_6e7e69c9afbe405eec8c85d355389f2c
#
_entry.id   6e7e69c9afbe405eec8c85d355389f2c
#
_cell.length_a   1.000
_cell.length_b   1.000
_cell.length_c   1.000
_cell.angle_alpha   90.00
_cell.angle_beta   90.00
_cell.angle_gamma   90.00
#
_symmetry.space_group_name_H-M   'P 1'
#
loop_
_entity.id
_entity.type
_entity.pdbx_description
1 polymer ?
#
loop_
_entity_poly.entity_id
_entity_poly.type
_entity_poly.pdbx_seq_one_letter_code
_entity_poly.pdbx_strand_id
1 'polypeptide(L)'
;MTLEDRNSFWVRLTNKVESLPDWVLMIVAAALYIPLAFLGYGSDSDSSSVIRTGQHFVETFDYVPSRLPGFFVHEVFVYFLNLVGGSLLSNLGTTAIALVLLHSFRRICRHFQVPHATLLTAILMVQPFFWVNAASTIDYLWALGFCLLGFDLLLNRKYIPATISLALAIGSRLSTVLPVGLFFIFLFIDHKDKRRQLLRSAAGTALIAFILYIPPLDFLEWNLSRWLVLSTGDPALWTPLLRFGRFFYKNLMFFSLPVVLWLAGVVIFQFARKRSKDVHRFAGFGWLALAVVFSVELMFLRVPIEMEYLLPLLPFALIIAGISFPRSSWPLWVLFALVLLSNFWWLNPARSINPNQTSGVIFGFWLEPGYL
;
A
#
# COMPACT_ATOMS: atom_id res chain seq x y z
N MET A 1 9.83 12.59 36.56
CA MET A 1 8.94 12.99 35.46
C MET A 1 7.56 12.43 35.76
N THR A 2 6.62 13.28 36.14
CA THR A 2 5.25 12.87 36.49
C THR A 2 4.49 12.39 35.25
N LEU A 3 3.35 11.70 35.41
CA LEU A 3 2.51 11.26 34.26
C LEU A 3 1.97 12.49 33.50
N GLU A 4 1.76 13.63 34.16
CA GLU A 4 1.35 14.88 33.53
C GLU A 4 2.47 15.49 32.68
N ASP A 5 3.73 15.47 33.15
CA ASP A 5 4.89 15.93 32.39
C ASP A 5 5.13 15.11 31.14
N ARG A 6 4.96 13.79 31.22
CA ARG A 6 5.04 12.88 30.06
C ARG A 6 3.98 13.21 29.00
N ASN A 7 2.74 13.41 29.41
CA ASN A 7 1.68 13.80 28.48
C ASN A 7 1.95 15.15 27.83
N SER A 8 2.49 16.12 28.57
CA SER A 8 2.82 17.45 28.02
C SER A 8 3.96 17.40 26.98
N PHE A 9 4.96 16.54 27.17
CA PHE A 9 6.05 16.34 26.21
C PHE A 9 5.54 15.78 24.87
N TRP A 10 4.83 14.66 24.90
CA TRP A 10 4.34 14.02 23.68
C TRP A 10 3.34 14.90 22.91
N VAL A 11 2.49 15.64 23.63
CA VAL A 11 1.56 16.59 23.01
C VAL A 11 2.32 17.71 22.30
N ARG A 12 3.34 18.30 22.95
CA ARG A 12 4.16 19.36 22.33
C ARG A 12 4.90 18.85 21.09
N LEU A 13 5.52 17.68 21.19
CA LEU A 13 6.23 17.06 20.07
C LEU A 13 5.27 16.81 18.89
N THR A 14 4.11 16.25 19.17
CA THR A 14 3.09 15.98 18.15
C THR A 14 2.59 17.25 17.50
N ASN A 15 2.27 18.28 18.27
CA ASN A 15 1.83 19.56 17.74
C ASN A 15 2.89 20.18 16.81
N LYS A 16 4.17 20.08 17.18
CA LYS A 16 5.28 20.53 16.32
C LYS A 16 5.35 19.73 15.01
N VAL A 17 5.15 18.41 15.05
CA VAL A 17 5.15 17.55 13.84
C VAL A 17 3.90 17.82 13.01
N GLU A 18 2.73 17.95 13.62
CA GLU A 18 1.49 18.24 12.89
C GLU A 18 1.48 19.62 12.21
N SER A 19 2.25 20.58 12.75
CA SER A 19 2.41 21.90 12.12
C SER A 19 3.39 21.93 10.95
N LEU A 20 4.11 20.83 10.67
CA LEU A 20 5.03 20.79 9.54
C LEU A 20 4.28 20.97 8.21
N PRO A 21 4.78 21.83 7.32
CA PRO A 21 4.24 21.96 5.97
C PRO A 21 4.39 20.64 5.20
N ASP A 22 3.50 20.40 4.23
CA ASP A 22 3.49 19.16 3.44
C ASP A 22 4.82 18.91 2.71
N TRP A 23 5.42 19.99 2.17
CA TRP A 23 6.68 19.89 1.43
C TRP A 23 7.87 19.40 2.28
N VAL A 24 7.90 19.72 3.59
CA VAL A 24 8.97 19.23 4.49
C VAL A 24 8.93 17.70 4.59
N LEU A 25 7.74 17.14 4.79
CA LEU A 25 7.57 15.69 4.86
C LEU A 25 7.94 15.02 3.54
N MET A 26 7.57 15.63 2.41
CA MET A 26 7.92 15.13 1.07
C MET A 26 9.44 15.17 0.81
N ILE A 27 10.13 16.22 1.26
CA ILE A 27 11.61 16.29 1.16
C ILE A 27 12.26 15.21 2.03
N VAL A 28 11.78 15.00 3.24
CA VAL A 28 12.30 13.91 4.11
C VAL A 28 12.08 12.55 3.44
N ALA A 29 10.89 12.29 2.91
CA ALA A 29 10.61 11.05 2.18
C ALA A 29 11.51 10.89 0.95
N ALA A 30 11.69 11.93 0.14
CA ALA A 30 12.58 11.92 -1.02
C ALA A 30 14.03 11.63 -0.60
N ALA A 31 14.51 12.25 0.49
CA ALA A 31 15.85 12.02 1.02
C ALA A 31 16.07 10.57 1.51
N LEU A 32 15.00 9.90 1.95
CA LEU A 32 15.05 8.48 2.33
C LEU A 32 15.02 7.54 1.12
N TYR A 33 14.28 7.88 0.06
CA TYR A 33 14.02 6.97 -1.06
C TYR A 33 15.02 7.13 -2.21
N ILE A 34 15.40 8.38 -2.55
CA ILE A 34 16.30 8.64 -3.69
C ILE A 34 17.63 7.91 -3.60
N PRO A 35 18.34 7.83 -2.45
CA PRO A 35 19.57 7.06 -2.37
C PRO A 35 19.41 5.58 -2.77
N LEU A 36 18.25 4.97 -2.45
CA LEU A 36 17.96 3.59 -2.80
C LEU A 36 17.64 3.40 -4.29
N ALA A 37 17.15 4.44 -4.96
CA ALA A 37 16.85 4.38 -6.39
C ALA A 37 18.09 4.11 -7.26
N PHE A 38 19.31 4.33 -6.74
CA PHE A 38 20.57 4.02 -7.43
C PHE A 38 20.98 2.55 -7.35
N LEU A 39 20.27 1.71 -6.58
CA LEU A 39 20.66 0.32 -6.31
C LEU A 39 20.18 -0.70 -7.37
N GLY A 40 19.79 -0.27 -8.56
CA GLY A 40 19.29 -1.16 -9.62
C GLY A 40 17.76 -1.25 -9.61
N TYR A 41 17.17 -2.24 -10.31
CA TYR A 41 15.72 -2.32 -10.49
C TYR A 41 14.93 -2.75 -9.24
N GLY A 42 15.61 -3.23 -8.22
CA GLY A 42 15.03 -3.81 -7.01
C GLY A 42 15.35 -5.29 -6.86
N SER A 43 15.00 -5.83 -5.71
CA SER A 43 15.33 -7.21 -5.32
C SER A 43 14.38 -8.26 -5.92
N ASP A 44 13.26 -7.84 -6.47
CA ASP A 44 12.26 -8.75 -7.02
C ASP A 44 12.56 -9.11 -8.49
N SER A 45 12.52 -10.41 -8.82
CA SER A 45 12.65 -10.91 -10.19
C SER A 45 11.60 -10.32 -11.14
N ASP A 46 10.47 -9.90 -10.60
CA ASP A 46 9.38 -9.29 -11.34
C ASP A 46 9.77 -7.95 -11.95
N SER A 47 10.66 -7.18 -11.29
CA SER A 47 11.20 -5.93 -11.84
C SER A 47 11.91 -6.14 -13.18
N SER A 48 12.73 -7.21 -13.29
CA SER A 48 13.40 -7.55 -14.54
C SER A 48 12.42 -8.07 -15.62
N SER A 49 11.35 -8.71 -15.19
CA SER A 49 10.30 -9.20 -16.11
C SER A 49 9.53 -8.04 -16.74
N VAL A 50 9.23 -6.99 -15.99
CA VAL A 50 8.59 -5.75 -16.49
C VAL A 50 9.43 -5.12 -17.61
N ILE A 51 10.75 -5.04 -17.43
CA ILE A 51 11.65 -4.46 -18.45
C ILE A 51 11.66 -5.31 -19.72
N ARG A 52 11.72 -6.65 -19.59
CA ARG A 52 11.65 -7.57 -20.75
C ARG A 52 10.33 -7.45 -21.52
N THR A 53 9.21 -7.31 -20.82
CA THR A 53 7.90 -7.04 -21.44
C THR A 53 7.92 -5.79 -22.30
N GLY A 54 8.46 -4.71 -21.78
CA GLY A 54 8.57 -3.47 -22.53
C GLY A 54 9.48 -3.58 -23.74
N GLN A 55 10.62 -4.24 -23.62
CA GLN A 55 11.53 -4.49 -24.75
C GLN A 55 10.84 -5.30 -25.84
N HIS A 56 10.19 -6.41 -25.48
CA HIS A 56 9.44 -7.24 -26.41
C HIS A 56 8.36 -6.44 -27.17
N PHE A 57 7.60 -5.61 -26.43
CA PHE A 57 6.54 -4.78 -27.02
C PHE A 57 7.07 -3.81 -28.09
N VAL A 58 8.24 -3.20 -27.89
CA VAL A 58 8.82 -2.29 -28.90
C VAL A 58 9.38 -3.03 -30.08
N GLU A 59 9.95 -4.21 -29.89
CA GLU A 59 10.54 -5.01 -30.96
C GLU A 59 9.46 -5.66 -31.86
N THR A 60 8.33 -6.05 -31.30
CA THR A 60 7.33 -6.87 -32.01
C THR A 60 5.98 -6.19 -32.18
N PHE A 61 5.70 -5.11 -31.45
CA PHE A 61 4.37 -4.52 -31.26
C PHE A 61 3.32 -5.49 -30.71
N ASP A 62 3.79 -6.59 -30.10
CA ASP A 62 2.96 -7.56 -29.41
C ASP A 62 3.13 -7.46 -27.89
N TYR A 63 2.01 -7.42 -27.16
CA TYR A 63 2.04 -7.28 -25.72
C TYR A 63 2.04 -8.65 -25.04
N VAL A 64 3.14 -8.98 -24.40
CA VAL A 64 3.27 -10.15 -23.53
C VAL A 64 3.39 -9.64 -22.08
N PRO A 65 2.42 -9.91 -21.19
CA PRO A 65 2.47 -9.41 -19.82
C PRO A 65 3.66 -10.00 -19.05
N SER A 66 4.30 -9.19 -18.20
CA SER A 66 5.39 -9.65 -17.33
C SER A 66 4.92 -10.74 -16.37
N ARG A 67 3.66 -10.65 -15.96
CA ARG A 67 2.94 -11.58 -15.07
C ARG A 67 1.45 -11.47 -15.35
N LEU A 68 0.72 -12.53 -15.06
CA LEU A 68 -0.74 -12.48 -15.12
C LEU A 68 -1.33 -11.94 -13.82
N PRO A 69 -2.37 -11.14 -13.88
CA PRO A 69 -3.30 -10.89 -15.00
C PRO A 69 -2.86 -9.82 -16.01
N GLY A 70 -1.66 -9.27 -15.89
CA GLY A 70 -1.14 -8.14 -16.64
C GLY A 70 -1.19 -6.83 -15.80
N PHE A 71 -0.14 -6.03 -15.90
CA PHE A 71 0.06 -4.76 -15.17
C PHE A 71 0.33 -3.64 -16.16
N PHE A 72 -0.47 -3.59 -17.23
CA PHE A 72 -0.24 -2.83 -18.45
C PHE A 72 0.17 -1.37 -18.20
N VAL A 73 -0.51 -0.69 -17.28
CA VAL A 73 -0.19 0.73 -16.97
C VAL A 73 1.23 0.85 -16.41
N HIS A 74 1.56 0.06 -15.40
CA HIS A 74 2.89 0.08 -14.79
C HIS A 74 3.97 -0.32 -15.80
N GLU A 75 3.76 -1.40 -16.53
CA GLU A 75 4.71 -1.94 -17.53
C GLU A 75 5.03 -0.90 -18.61
N VAL A 76 4.02 -0.20 -19.14
CA VAL A 76 4.20 0.84 -20.14
C VAL A 76 4.95 2.06 -19.58
N PHE A 77 4.52 2.59 -18.43
CA PHE A 77 5.19 3.75 -17.83
C PHE A 77 6.64 3.47 -17.48
N VAL A 78 6.89 2.35 -16.81
CA VAL A 78 8.25 1.95 -16.40
C VAL A 78 9.13 1.72 -17.60
N TYR A 79 8.62 1.11 -18.65
CA TYR A 79 9.38 0.91 -19.86
C TYR A 79 9.86 2.22 -20.48
N PHE A 80 8.98 3.21 -20.63
CA PHE A 80 9.37 4.53 -21.13
C PHE A 80 10.41 5.22 -20.23
N LEU A 81 10.26 5.14 -18.91
CA LEU A 81 11.24 5.70 -17.99
C LEU A 81 12.59 4.98 -18.11
N ASN A 82 12.56 3.66 -18.28
CA ASN A 82 13.75 2.84 -18.47
C ASN A 82 14.50 3.17 -19.77
N LEU A 83 13.79 3.42 -20.87
CA LEU A 83 14.40 3.83 -22.13
C LEU A 83 15.21 5.14 -22.01
N VAL A 84 14.77 6.05 -21.15
CA VAL A 84 15.40 7.38 -20.99
C VAL A 84 16.54 7.34 -19.99
N GLY A 85 16.44 6.61 -18.90
CA GLY A 85 17.40 6.66 -17.82
C GLY A 85 17.62 5.37 -17.02
N GLY A 86 17.28 4.22 -17.61
CA GLY A 86 17.51 2.90 -17.00
C GLY A 86 16.78 2.71 -15.69
N SER A 87 17.35 1.89 -14.82
CA SER A 87 16.78 1.58 -13.50
C SER A 87 16.60 2.82 -12.64
N LEU A 88 17.53 3.78 -12.71
CA LEU A 88 17.44 4.99 -11.91
C LEU A 88 16.13 5.75 -12.20
N LEU A 89 15.83 6.01 -13.47
CA LEU A 89 14.63 6.78 -13.81
C LEU A 89 13.34 6.00 -13.56
N SER A 90 13.34 4.69 -13.75
CA SER A 90 12.24 3.80 -13.36
C SER A 90 11.95 3.91 -11.86
N ASN A 91 12.98 3.80 -11.02
CA ASN A 91 12.85 3.89 -9.56
C ASN A 91 12.46 5.30 -9.10
N LEU A 92 13.01 6.35 -9.72
CA LEU A 92 12.59 7.73 -9.44
C LEU A 92 11.12 7.97 -9.82
N GLY A 93 10.61 7.33 -10.87
CA GLY A 93 9.19 7.32 -11.21
C GLY A 93 8.35 6.71 -10.09
N THR A 94 8.78 5.55 -9.55
CA THR A 94 8.10 4.93 -8.40
C THR A 94 8.21 5.80 -7.14
N THR A 95 9.38 6.41 -6.90
CA THR A 95 9.56 7.40 -5.81
C THR A 95 8.58 8.56 -5.95
N ALA A 96 8.42 9.13 -7.13
CA ALA A 96 7.47 10.22 -7.37
C ALA A 96 6.03 9.81 -7.04
N ILE A 97 5.62 8.62 -7.45
CA ILE A 97 4.30 8.06 -7.12
C ILE A 97 4.16 7.82 -5.60
N ALA A 98 5.21 7.34 -4.93
CA ALA A 98 5.20 7.18 -3.47
C ALA A 98 5.03 8.52 -2.73
N LEU A 99 5.66 9.60 -3.22
CA LEU A 99 5.46 10.96 -2.67
C LEU A 99 4.02 11.44 -2.89
N VAL A 100 3.44 11.24 -4.08
CA VAL A 100 2.03 11.54 -4.36
C VAL A 100 1.10 10.74 -3.43
N LEU A 101 1.41 9.47 -3.19
CA LEU A 101 0.67 8.61 -2.27
C LEU A 101 0.69 9.17 -0.84
N LEU A 102 1.87 9.49 -0.30
CA LEU A 102 2.02 10.06 1.05
C LEU A 102 1.28 11.39 1.19
N HIS A 103 1.38 12.26 0.18
CA HIS A 103 0.65 13.53 0.13
C HIS A 103 -0.87 13.31 0.15
N SER A 104 -1.38 12.43 -0.73
CA SER A 104 -2.80 12.10 -0.82
C SER A 104 -3.31 11.46 0.48
N PHE A 105 -2.56 10.54 1.07
CA PHE A 105 -2.89 9.92 2.35
C PHE A 105 -3.05 10.96 3.47
N ARG A 106 -2.09 11.87 3.61
CA ARG A 106 -2.17 12.96 4.59
C ARG A 106 -3.40 13.84 4.38
N ARG A 107 -3.70 14.19 3.13
CA ARG A 107 -4.88 15.00 2.77
C ARG A 107 -6.19 14.28 3.11
N ILE A 108 -6.28 12.99 2.81
CA ILE A 108 -7.43 12.15 3.17
C ILE A 108 -7.61 12.13 4.69
N CYS A 109 -6.54 11.90 5.45
CA CYS A 109 -6.59 11.94 6.91
C CYS A 109 -7.10 13.30 7.42
N ARG A 110 -6.61 14.41 6.86
CA ARG A 110 -7.04 15.76 7.24
C ARG A 110 -8.49 16.05 6.84
N HIS A 111 -8.92 15.59 5.66
CA HIS A 111 -10.30 15.75 5.21
C HIS A 111 -11.30 15.12 6.18
N PHE A 112 -11.00 13.91 6.67
CA PHE A 112 -11.80 13.20 7.66
C PHE A 112 -11.44 13.53 9.13
N GLN A 113 -10.59 14.52 9.35
CA GLN A 113 -10.15 14.94 10.69
C GLN A 113 -9.57 13.76 11.51
N VAL A 114 -8.90 12.83 10.84
CA VAL A 114 -8.18 11.74 11.54
C VAL A 114 -7.07 12.34 12.38
N PRO A 115 -7.02 12.06 13.69
CA PRO A 115 -5.99 12.59 14.57
C PRO A 115 -4.59 12.17 14.14
N HIS A 116 -3.62 13.07 14.33
CA HIS A 116 -2.21 12.78 14.11
C HIS A 116 -1.85 12.42 12.63
N ALA A 117 -2.50 13.08 11.67
CA ALA A 117 -2.35 12.79 10.23
C ALA A 117 -0.90 12.81 9.75
N THR A 118 -0.09 13.76 10.23
CA THR A 118 1.33 13.87 9.85
C THR A 118 2.17 12.73 10.44
N LEU A 119 1.94 12.40 11.71
CA LEU A 119 2.63 11.27 12.37
C LEU A 119 2.26 9.93 11.71
N LEU A 120 0.99 9.72 11.35
CA LEU A 120 0.57 8.52 10.62
C LEU A 120 1.25 8.44 9.24
N THR A 121 1.39 9.57 8.55
CA THR A 121 2.12 9.62 7.28
C THR A 121 3.61 9.32 7.46
N ALA A 122 4.22 9.80 8.55
CA ALA A 122 5.61 9.48 8.88
C ALA A 122 5.79 7.97 9.21
N ILE A 123 4.82 7.34 9.89
CA ILE A 123 4.84 5.88 10.12
C ILE A 123 4.76 5.13 8.80
N LEU A 124 3.85 5.52 7.89
CA LEU A 124 3.73 4.91 6.57
C LEU A 124 5.03 5.05 5.77
N MET A 125 5.64 6.24 5.81
CA MET A 125 6.88 6.57 5.09
C MET A 125 8.06 5.67 5.46
N VAL A 126 8.18 5.29 6.75
CA VAL A 126 9.31 4.48 7.25
C VAL A 126 8.99 2.99 7.41
N GLN A 127 7.81 2.55 6.99
CA GLN A 127 7.46 1.13 7.02
C GLN A 127 8.33 0.36 6.02
N PRO A 128 8.98 -0.77 6.40
CA PRO A 128 10.02 -1.42 5.60
C PRO A 128 9.60 -1.74 4.16
N PHE A 129 8.46 -2.41 3.98
CA PHE A 129 7.97 -2.77 2.64
C PHE A 129 7.57 -1.54 1.82
N PHE A 130 7.03 -0.51 2.46
CA PHE A 130 6.73 0.75 1.78
C PHE A 130 8.02 1.43 1.32
N TRP A 131 9.02 1.52 2.20
CA TRP A 131 10.28 2.19 1.93
C TRP A 131 11.04 1.52 0.77
N VAL A 132 11.21 0.19 0.81
CA VAL A 132 11.89 -0.56 -0.26
C VAL A 132 11.13 -0.43 -1.58
N ASN A 133 9.81 -0.63 -1.56
CA ASN A 133 8.99 -0.51 -2.76
C ASN A 133 8.95 0.91 -3.34
N ALA A 134 9.16 1.96 -2.53
CA ALA A 134 9.22 3.34 -3.00
C ALA A 134 10.43 3.65 -3.88
N ALA A 135 11.44 2.78 -3.90
CA ALA A 135 12.67 2.93 -4.67
C ALA A 135 12.93 1.75 -5.61
N SER A 136 11.92 0.93 -5.90
CA SER A 136 12.04 -0.27 -6.74
C SER A 136 11.13 -0.18 -7.96
N THR A 137 11.53 -0.84 -9.04
CA THR A 137 10.75 -0.93 -10.28
C THR A 137 9.65 -1.98 -10.14
N ILE A 138 8.60 -1.68 -9.35
CA ILE A 138 7.49 -2.61 -9.07
C ILE A 138 6.14 -1.88 -8.97
N ASP A 139 5.06 -2.59 -9.25
CA ASP A 139 3.72 -2.03 -9.50
C ASP A 139 2.90 -1.66 -8.25
N TYR A 140 3.26 -2.18 -7.06
CA TYR A 140 2.43 -2.05 -5.85
C TYR A 140 2.13 -0.60 -5.46
N LEU A 141 3.15 0.25 -5.40
CA LEU A 141 2.96 1.64 -5.03
C LEU A 141 2.36 2.49 -6.17
N TRP A 142 2.53 2.08 -7.43
CA TRP A 142 1.84 2.72 -8.56
C TRP A 142 0.33 2.56 -8.42
N ALA A 143 -0.12 1.33 -8.19
CA ALA A 143 -1.53 1.04 -7.98
C ALA A 143 -2.10 1.77 -6.76
N LEU A 144 -1.41 1.70 -5.60
CA LEU A 144 -1.86 2.34 -4.37
C LEU A 144 -1.79 3.87 -4.46
N GLY A 145 -0.78 4.42 -5.12
CA GLY A 145 -0.60 5.85 -5.31
C GLY A 145 -1.73 6.47 -6.14
N PHE A 146 -2.01 5.88 -7.30
CA PHE A 146 -3.15 6.29 -8.12
C PHE A 146 -4.49 6.07 -7.41
N CYS A 147 -4.63 5.01 -6.61
CA CYS A 147 -5.82 4.71 -5.84
C CYS A 147 -6.11 5.81 -4.80
N LEU A 148 -5.13 6.18 -3.96
CA LEU A 148 -5.29 7.23 -2.96
C LEU A 148 -5.40 8.63 -3.58
N LEU A 149 -4.65 8.91 -4.64
CA LEU A 149 -4.80 10.16 -5.40
C LEU A 149 -6.21 10.29 -5.96
N GLY A 150 -6.73 9.24 -6.59
CA GLY A 150 -8.09 9.21 -7.11
C GLY A 150 -9.14 9.42 -6.04
N PHE A 151 -8.97 8.82 -4.86
CA PHE A 151 -9.88 9.03 -3.74
C PHE A 151 -9.81 10.46 -3.20
N ASP A 152 -8.61 11.04 -3.00
CA ASP A 152 -8.46 12.44 -2.63
C ASP A 152 -9.10 13.39 -3.65
N LEU A 153 -8.96 13.12 -4.94
CA LEU A 153 -9.60 13.89 -6.01
C LEU A 153 -11.13 13.78 -5.99
N LEU A 154 -11.71 12.60 -5.71
CA LEU A 154 -13.15 12.41 -5.52
C LEU A 154 -13.67 13.25 -4.34
N LEU A 155 -12.98 13.22 -3.20
CA LEU A 155 -13.30 14.01 -2.02
C LEU A 155 -13.30 15.51 -2.33
N ASN A 156 -12.39 15.96 -3.18
CA ASN A 156 -12.30 17.34 -3.64
C ASN A 156 -13.20 17.64 -4.86
N ARG A 157 -14.12 16.74 -5.22
CA ARG A 157 -15.09 16.88 -6.34
C ARG A 157 -14.45 17.05 -7.72
N LYS A 158 -13.20 16.63 -7.89
CA LYS A 158 -12.47 16.63 -9.17
C LYS A 158 -12.72 15.31 -9.90
N TYR A 159 -13.93 15.10 -10.41
CA TYR A 159 -14.39 13.80 -10.91
C TYR A 159 -13.59 13.28 -12.11
N ILE A 160 -13.26 14.13 -13.11
CA ILE A 160 -12.54 13.69 -14.31
C ILE A 160 -11.12 13.18 -13.96
N PRO A 161 -10.23 13.96 -13.31
CA PRO A 161 -8.93 13.45 -12.93
C PRO A 161 -9.00 12.28 -11.92
N ALA A 162 -10.03 12.23 -11.06
CA ALA A 162 -10.27 11.08 -10.19
C ALA A 162 -10.59 9.82 -10.99
N THR A 163 -11.48 9.91 -11.99
CA THR A 163 -11.82 8.80 -12.88
C THR A 163 -10.58 8.23 -13.57
N ILE A 164 -9.72 9.09 -14.11
CA ILE A 164 -8.47 8.68 -14.76
C ILE A 164 -7.53 8.02 -13.76
N SER A 165 -7.30 8.66 -12.60
CA SER A 165 -6.40 8.13 -11.57
C SER A 165 -6.84 6.75 -11.06
N LEU A 166 -8.15 6.57 -10.79
CA LEU A 166 -8.68 5.29 -10.33
C LEU A 166 -8.61 4.19 -11.40
N ALA A 167 -8.81 4.56 -12.67
CA ALA A 167 -8.64 3.63 -13.77
C ALA A 167 -7.16 3.21 -13.94
N LEU A 168 -6.21 4.16 -13.81
CA LEU A 168 -4.78 3.87 -13.80
C LEU A 168 -4.39 2.97 -12.62
N ALA A 169 -5.00 3.17 -11.44
CA ALA A 169 -4.81 2.28 -10.29
C ALA A 169 -5.19 0.83 -10.61
N ILE A 170 -6.38 0.63 -11.20
CA ILE A 170 -6.87 -0.69 -11.61
C ILE A 170 -5.97 -1.26 -12.71
N GLY A 171 -5.61 -0.49 -13.73
CA GLY A 171 -4.72 -0.91 -14.82
C GLY A 171 -3.28 -1.18 -14.38
N SER A 172 -2.84 -0.60 -13.24
CA SER A 172 -1.57 -0.96 -12.59
C SER A 172 -1.68 -2.26 -11.81
N ARG A 173 -2.86 -2.55 -11.19
CA ARG A 173 -3.09 -3.77 -10.41
C ARG A 173 -4.58 -4.05 -10.28
N LEU A 174 -5.03 -5.18 -10.81
CA LEU A 174 -6.47 -5.55 -10.82
C LEU A 174 -7.08 -5.59 -9.40
N SER A 175 -6.29 -6.01 -8.41
CA SER A 175 -6.76 -6.08 -7.01
C SER A 175 -7.27 -4.75 -6.45
N THR A 176 -6.86 -3.61 -7.03
CA THR A 176 -7.35 -2.28 -6.62
C THR A 176 -8.82 -2.02 -6.98
N VAL A 177 -9.45 -2.87 -7.78
CA VAL A 177 -10.91 -2.82 -8.02
C VAL A 177 -11.69 -2.83 -6.70
N LEU A 178 -11.23 -3.60 -5.69
CA LEU A 178 -11.93 -3.70 -4.41
C LEU A 178 -11.90 -2.39 -3.61
N PRO A 179 -10.75 -1.79 -3.26
CA PRO A 179 -10.74 -0.51 -2.58
C PRO A 179 -11.42 0.60 -3.39
N VAL A 180 -11.25 0.63 -4.71
CA VAL A 180 -11.92 1.60 -5.60
C VAL A 180 -13.43 1.45 -5.53
N GLY A 181 -13.95 0.23 -5.58
CA GLY A 181 -15.37 -0.05 -5.43
C GLY A 181 -15.91 0.40 -4.07
N LEU A 182 -15.17 0.12 -2.98
CA LEU A 182 -15.53 0.55 -1.64
C LEU A 182 -15.54 2.08 -1.51
N PHE A 183 -14.63 2.82 -2.18
CA PHE A 183 -14.65 4.28 -2.18
C PHE A 183 -15.91 4.84 -2.84
N PHE A 184 -16.30 4.29 -4.00
CA PHE A 184 -17.54 4.71 -4.67
C PHE A 184 -18.77 4.37 -3.83
N ILE A 185 -18.85 3.18 -3.23
CA ILE A 185 -19.95 2.80 -2.35
C ILE A 185 -20.05 3.75 -1.16
N PHE A 186 -18.93 4.01 -0.49
CA PHE A 186 -18.86 4.92 0.66
C PHE A 186 -19.37 6.31 0.29
N LEU A 187 -18.80 6.91 -0.78
CA LEU A 187 -19.20 8.25 -1.21
C LEU A 187 -20.65 8.31 -1.72
N PHE A 188 -21.14 7.25 -2.35
CA PHE A 188 -22.52 7.16 -2.82
C PHE A 188 -23.54 7.13 -1.67
N ILE A 189 -23.16 6.53 -0.54
CA ILE A 189 -23.98 6.52 0.68
C ILE A 189 -23.92 7.89 1.36
N ASP A 190 -22.72 8.47 1.48
CA ASP A 190 -22.48 9.70 2.23
C ASP A 190 -22.95 10.96 1.48
N HIS A 191 -22.78 11.02 0.14
CA HIS A 191 -23.06 12.19 -0.69
C HIS A 191 -24.26 12.00 -1.60
N LYS A 192 -25.46 11.97 -1.03
CA LYS A 192 -26.74 11.72 -1.76
C LYS A 192 -26.98 12.70 -2.91
N ASP A 193 -26.56 13.96 -2.76
CA ASP A 193 -26.72 15.03 -3.75
C ASP A 193 -25.78 14.89 -4.98
N LYS A 194 -24.71 14.09 -4.86
CA LYS A 194 -23.69 13.89 -5.91
C LYS A 194 -23.74 12.52 -6.60
N ARG A 195 -24.72 11.70 -6.30
CA ARG A 195 -24.82 10.32 -6.80
C ARG A 195 -24.67 10.20 -8.32
N ARG A 196 -25.28 11.12 -9.10
CA ARG A 196 -25.19 11.09 -10.57
C ARG A 196 -23.75 11.29 -11.05
N GLN A 197 -23.00 12.21 -10.43
CA GLN A 197 -21.61 12.47 -10.79
C GLN A 197 -20.71 11.30 -10.38
N LEU A 198 -20.94 10.72 -9.18
CA LEU A 198 -20.23 9.54 -8.71
C LEU A 198 -20.47 8.33 -9.60
N LEU A 199 -21.73 8.09 -10.04
CA LEU A 199 -22.04 7.02 -11.00
C LEU A 199 -21.35 7.22 -12.36
N ARG A 200 -21.33 8.46 -12.87
CA ARG A 200 -20.61 8.77 -14.11
C ARG A 200 -19.09 8.53 -13.96
N SER A 201 -18.52 8.94 -12.83
CA SER A 201 -17.11 8.69 -12.51
C SER A 201 -16.81 7.21 -12.36
N ALA A 202 -17.68 6.45 -11.68
CA ALA A 202 -17.53 5.00 -11.54
C ALA A 202 -17.61 4.27 -12.90
N ALA A 203 -18.62 4.63 -13.71
CA ALA A 203 -18.77 4.06 -15.06
C ALA A 203 -17.57 4.42 -15.97
N GLY A 204 -17.10 5.67 -15.93
CA GLY A 204 -15.90 6.09 -16.65
C GLY A 204 -14.64 5.37 -16.18
N THR A 205 -14.48 5.17 -14.84
CA THR A 205 -13.37 4.38 -14.28
C THR A 205 -13.41 2.93 -14.78
N ALA A 206 -14.58 2.30 -14.75
CA ALA A 206 -14.74 0.93 -15.23
C ALA A 206 -14.44 0.81 -16.75
N LEU A 207 -14.93 1.77 -17.55
CA LEU A 207 -14.70 1.78 -18.99
C LEU A 207 -13.21 1.95 -19.33
N ILE A 208 -12.53 2.94 -18.71
CA ILE A 208 -11.11 3.17 -18.96
C ILE A 208 -10.29 1.97 -18.46
N ALA A 209 -10.59 1.44 -17.26
CA ALA A 209 -9.92 0.26 -16.75
C ALA A 209 -10.09 -0.94 -17.69
N PHE A 210 -11.29 -1.17 -18.22
CA PHE A 210 -11.54 -2.22 -19.21
C PHE A 210 -10.67 -2.03 -20.46
N ILE A 211 -10.58 -0.80 -21.00
CA ILE A 211 -9.72 -0.49 -22.16
C ILE A 211 -8.25 -0.82 -21.86
N LEU A 212 -7.78 -0.49 -20.64
CA LEU A 212 -6.41 -0.79 -20.22
C LEU A 212 -6.14 -2.30 -20.06
N TYR A 213 -7.19 -3.13 -19.91
CA TYR A 213 -7.07 -4.60 -19.87
C TYR A 213 -7.27 -5.27 -21.22
N ILE A 214 -7.56 -4.53 -22.30
CA ILE A 214 -7.66 -5.12 -23.64
C ILE A 214 -6.37 -5.87 -24.03
N PRO A 215 -5.14 -5.28 -23.90
CA PRO A 215 -3.92 -6.00 -24.30
C PRO A 215 -3.67 -7.29 -23.48
N PRO A 216 -3.80 -7.31 -22.12
CA PRO A 216 -3.73 -8.56 -21.36
C PRO A 216 -4.78 -9.60 -21.73
N LEU A 217 -6.00 -9.18 -22.06
CA LEU A 217 -7.08 -10.09 -22.46
C LEU A 217 -6.84 -10.67 -23.87
N ASP A 218 -6.33 -9.85 -24.78
CA ASP A 218 -5.97 -10.26 -26.13
C ASP A 218 -4.86 -11.33 -26.11
N PHE A 219 -3.81 -11.11 -25.31
CA PHE A 219 -2.77 -12.11 -25.05
C PHE A 219 -3.32 -13.47 -24.60
N LEU A 220 -4.42 -13.48 -23.86
CA LEU A 220 -5.10 -14.70 -23.41
C LEU A 220 -6.23 -15.16 -24.35
N GLU A 221 -6.26 -14.65 -25.58
CA GLU A 221 -7.30 -14.99 -26.57
C GLU A 221 -8.73 -14.81 -26.02
N TRP A 222 -8.92 -13.77 -25.19
CA TRP A 222 -10.19 -13.45 -24.50
C TRP A 222 -10.72 -14.58 -23.61
N ASN A 223 -9.87 -15.51 -23.18
CA ASN A 223 -10.25 -16.57 -22.27
C ASN A 223 -10.38 -16.07 -20.83
N LEU A 224 -11.53 -15.50 -20.49
CA LEU A 224 -11.81 -14.93 -19.17
C LEU A 224 -11.68 -15.94 -18.03
N SER A 225 -12.02 -17.22 -18.26
CA SER A 225 -11.89 -18.24 -17.23
C SER A 225 -10.41 -18.50 -16.89
N ARG A 226 -9.56 -18.60 -17.90
CA ARG A 226 -8.11 -18.74 -17.74
C ARG A 226 -7.53 -17.49 -17.05
N TRP A 227 -7.94 -16.30 -17.49
CA TRP A 227 -7.51 -15.04 -16.90
C TRP A 227 -7.86 -14.96 -15.40
N LEU A 228 -9.09 -15.32 -15.00
CA LEU A 228 -9.52 -15.33 -13.60
C LEU A 228 -8.75 -16.35 -12.76
N VAL A 229 -8.53 -17.57 -13.27
CA VAL A 229 -7.78 -18.61 -12.55
C VAL A 229 -6.34 -18.18 -12.33
N LEU A 230 -5.67 -17.69 -13.37
CA LEU A 230 -4.28 -17.27 -13.31
C LEU A 230 -4.07 -16.01 -12.44
N SER A 231 -5.02 -15.06 -12.49
CA SER A 231 -4.96 -13.85 -11.67
C SER A 231 -5.21 -14.11 -10.17
N THR A 232 -5.84 -15.22 -9.84
CA THR A 232 -6.17 -15.57 -8.44
C THR A 232 -5.27 -16.64 -7.85
N GLY A 233 -4.26 -17.12 -8.62
CA GLY A 233 -3.42 -18.26 -8.26
C GLY A 233 -4.19 -19.58 -8.24
N ASP A 234 -3.49 -20.71 -8.39
CA ASP A 234 -4.13 -22.02 -8.27
C ASP A 234 -4.33 -22.39 -6.80
N PRO A 235 -5.58 -22.35 -6.28
CA PRO A 235 -5.84 -22.72 -4.91
C PRO A 235 -5.60 -24.21 -4.61
N ALA A 236 -5.51 -25.05 -5.66
CA ALA A 236 -5.27 -26.49 -5.51
C ALA A 236 -3.85 -26.80 -5.01
N LEU A 237 -2.88 -25.91 -5.24
CA LEU A 237 -1.50 -26.07 -4.77
C LEU A 237 -1.34 -25.97 -3.25
N TRP A 238 -2.41 -25.58 -2.51
CA TRP A 238 -2.29 -25.24 -1.11
C TRP A 238 -3.33 -25.97 -0.25
N THR A 239 -2.86 -26.84 0.63
CA THR A 239 -3.74 -27.33 1.70
C THR A 239 -4.25 -26.17 2.57
N PRO A 240 -5.47 -26.22 3.09
CA PRO A 240 -5.99 -25.16 3.96
C PRO A 240 -5.05 -24.82 5.13
N LEU A 241 -4.45 -25.83 5.75
CA LEU A 241 -3.51 -25.65 6.87
C LEU A 241 -2.25 -24.87 6.45
N LEU A 242 -1.66 -25.20 5.30
CA LEU A 242 -0.48 -24.51 4.78
C LEU A 242 -0.82 -23.05 4.40
N ARG A 243 -2.00 -22.84 3.85
CA ARG A 243 -2.50 -21.49 3.50
C ARG A 243 -2.68 -20.63 4.76
N PHE A 244 -3.33 -21.14 5.80
CA PHE A 244 -3.46 -20.43 7.08
C PHE A 244 -2.09 -20.19 7.73
N GLY A 245 -1.22 -21.17 7.76
CA GLY A 245 0.13 -21.01 8.31
C GLY A 245 0.91 -19.90 7.60
N ARG A 246 0.88 -19.87 6.27
CA ARG A 246 1.52 -18.79 5.48
C ARG A 246 0.86 -17.43 5.69
N PHE A 247 -0.45 -17.37 5.74
CA PHE A 247 -1.19 -16.14 6.01
C PHE A 247 -0.70 -15.49 7.32
N PHE A 248 -0.70 -16.23 8.43
CA PHE A 248 -0.23 -15.70 9.71
C PHE A 248 1.25 -15.36 9.70
N TYR A 249 2.07 -16.24 9.15
CA TYR A 249 3.51 -16.02 9.06
C TYR A 249 3.85 -14.75 8.25
N LYS A 250 3.25 -14.58 7.06
CA LYS A 250 3.50 -13.43 6.20
C LYS A 250 2.99 -12.13 6.81
N ASN A 251 1.84 -12.13 7.46
CA ASN A 251 1.36 -10.98 8.24
C ASN A 251 2.34 -10.62 9.37
N LEU A 252 2.84 -11.62 10.11
CA LEU A 252 3.83 -11.41 11.16
C LEU A 252 5.13 -10.80 10.61
N MET A 253 5.59 -11.27 9.45
CA MET A 253 6.76 -10.72 8.78
C MET A 253 6.53 -9.28 8.27
N PHE A 254 5.38 -9.04 7.66
CA PHE A 254 5.02 -7.74 7.09
C PHE A 254 4.93 -6.63 8.14
N PHE A 255 4.28 -6.89 9.26
CA PHE A 255 4.16 -5.93 10.36
C PHE A 255 5.33 -5.95 11.34
N SER A 256 6.16 -6.97 11.32
CA SER A 256 7.14 -7.34 12.33
C SER A 256 6.55 -7.74 13.70
N LEU A 257 7.22 -8.66 14.40
CA LEU A 257 6.74 -9.19 15.68
C LEU A 257 6.51 -8.10 16.75
N PRO A 258 7.40 -7.12 16.98
CA PRO A 258 7.16 -6.08 17.96
C PRO A 258 5.95 -5.21 17.66
N VAL A 259 5.70 -4.89 16.39
CA VAL A 259 4.53 -4.12 15.96
C VAL A 259 3.25 -4.92 16.21
N VAL A 260 3.24 -6.22 15.87
CA VAL A 260 2.09 -7.10 16.13
C VAL A 260 1.80 -7.23 17.62
N LEU A 261 2.81 -7.45 18.45
CA LEU A 261 2.65 -7.54 19.91
C LEU A 261 2.16 -6.21 20.50
N TRP A 262 2.68 -5.09 20.00
CA TRP A 262 2.22 -3.76 20.37
C TRP A 262 0.75 -3.54 20.03
N LEU A 263 0.34 -3.83 18.80
CA LEU A 263 -1.05 -3.70 18.36
C LEU A 263 -1.98 -4.61 19.16
N ALA A 264 -1.59 -5.86 19.41
CA ALA A 264 -2.36 -6.79 20.25
C ALA A 264 -2.50 -6.25 21.69
N GLY A 265 -1.43 -5.76 22.29
CA GLY A 265 -1.46 -5.13 23.62
C GLY A 265 -2.37 -3.91 23.68
N VAL A 266 -2.34 -3.07 22.64
CA VAL A 266 -3.23 -1.91 22.52
C VAL A 266 -4.70 -2.33 22.41
N VAL A 267 -5.01 -3.32 21.57
CA VAL A 267 -6.38 -3.82 21.41
C VAL A 267 -6.90 -4.38 22.74
N ILE A 268 -6.14 -5.24 23.42
CA ILE A 268 -6.50 -5.79 24.73
C ILE A 268 -6.74 -4.66 25.75
N PHE A 269 -5.86 -3.67 25.79
CA PHE A 269 -5.99 -2.53 26.71
C PHE A 269 -7.23 -1.67 26.43
N GLN A 270 -7.58 -1.45 25.17
CA GLN A 270 -8.79 -0.74 24.77
C GLN A 270 -10.06 -1.50 25.19
N PHE A 271 -10.09 -2.82 24.98
CA PHE A 271 -11.21 -3.66 25.42
C PHE A 271 -11.36 -3.66 26.95
N ALA A 272 -10.25 -3.76 27.70
CA ALA A 272 -10.27 -3.75 29.17
C ALA A 272 -10.80 -2.42 29.74
N ARG A 273 -10.61 -1.29 29.05
CA ARG A 273 -11.04 0.03 29.51
C ARG A 273 -12.51 0.40 29.26
N LYS A 274 -13.31 -0.49 28.65
CA LYS A 274 -14.77 -0.25 28.35
C LYS A 274 -15.10 1.16 27.82
N ARG A 275 -14.28 1.72 26.94
CA ARG A 275 -14.50 3.06 26.37
C ARG A 275 -15.46 3.01 25.18
N SER A 276 -16.77 2.95 25.44
CA SER A 276 -17.78 2.80 24.39
C SER A 276 -18.38 4.11 23.86
N LYS A 277 -18.04 5.28 24.43
CA LYS A 277 -18.78 6.52 24.10
C LYS A 277 -18.24 7.37 22.94
N ASP A 278 -16.96 7.17 22.53
CA ASP A 278 -16.36 7.97 21.44
C ASP A 278 -16.50 7.32 20.04
N VAL A 279 -17.09 6.13 19.95
CA VAL A 279 -17.21 5.35 18.68
C VAL A 279 -18.07 6.06 17.63
N HIS A 280 -19.04 6.91 18.04
CA HIS A 280 -19.93 7.58 17.10
C HIS A 280 -19.29 8.66 16.23
N ARG A 281 -18.13 9.20 16.64
CA ARG A 281 -17.53 10.35 15.97
C ARG A 281 -16.85 10.01 14.63
N PHE A 282 -16.50 8.75 14.41
CA PHE A 282 -15.76 8.28 13.24
C PHE A 282 -16.50 7.17 12.48
N ALA A 283 -17.81 7.02 12.70
CA ALA A 283 -18.56 5.84 12.28
C ALA A 283 -18.41 5.53 10.76
N GLY A 284 -18.54 6.53 9.89
CA GLY A 284 -18.53 6.28 8.43
C GLY A 284 -17.15 5.92 7.88
N PHE A 285 -16.15 6.80 8.08
CA PHE A 285 -14.82 6.59 7.51
C PHE A 285 -14.03 5.46 8.17
N GLY A 286 -14.22 5.24 9.47
CA GLY A 286 -13.68 4.09 10.18
C GLY A 286 -14.17 2.77 9.62
N TRP A 287 -15.46 2.68 9.23
CA TRP A 287 -16.01 1.50 8.56
C TRP A 287 -15.44 1.29 7.17
N LEU A 288 -15.21 2.36 6.39
CA LEU A 288 -14.51 2.24 5.11
C LEU A 288 -13.10 1.66 5.31
N ALA A 289 -12.34 2.21 6.28
CA ALA A 289 -11.00 1.74 6.57
C ALA A 289 -10.99 0.25 6.97
N LEU A 290 -11.92 -0.17 7.84
CA LEU A 290 -12.09 -1.57 8.22
C LEU A 290 -12.47 -2.46 7.03
N ALA A 291 -13.38 -2.00 6.16
CA ALA A 291 -13.80 -2.74 4.98
C ALA A 291 -12.64 -2.94 3.99
N VAL A 292 -11.80 -1.93 3.78
CA VAL A 292 -10.61 -2.06 2.93
C VAL A 292 -9.61 -3.03 3.56
N VAL A 293 -9.27 -2.88 4.85
CA VAL A 293 -8.37 -3.81 5.54
C VAL A 293 -8.88 -5.25 5.43
N PHE A 294 -10.14 -5.47 5.75
CA PHE A 294 -10.76 -6.80 5.68
C PHE A 294 -10.74 -7.38 4.26
N SER A 295 -11.04 -6.57 3.24
CA SER A 295 -11.04 -7.02 1.85
C SER A 295 -9.64 -7.42 1.36
N VAL A 296 -8.62 -6.66 1.73
CA VAL A 296 -7.21 -6.98 1.39
C VAL A 296 -6.77 -8.26 2.11
N GLU A 297 -7.06 -8.40 3.41
CA GLU A 297 -6.74 -9.61 4.18
C GLU A 297 -7.45 -10.85 3.63
N LEU A 298 -8.72 -10.71 3.23
CA LEU A 298 -9.48 -11.82 2.63
C LEU A 298 -8.87 -12.25 1.28
N MET A 299 -8.45 -11.30 0.46
CA MET A 299 -7.71 -11.61 -0.78
C MET A 299 -6.37 -12.26 -0.48
N PHE A 300 -5.64 -11.73 0.49
CA PHE A 300 -4.35 -12.27 0.88
C PHE A 300 -4.47 -13.68 1.47
N LEU A 301 -5.50 -13.97 2.26
CA LEU A 301 -5.79 -15.32 2.75
C LEU A 301 -6.00 -16.32 1.61
N ARG A 302 -6.53 -15.88 0.47
CA ARG A 302 -6.69 -16.74 -0.70
C ARG A 302 -5.34 -17.13 -1.32
N VAL A 303 -4.40 -16.16 -1.42
CA VAL A 303 -3.09 -16.34 -2.08
C VAL A 303 -1.99 -15.66 -1.25
N PRO A 304 -1.55 -16.26 -0.12
CA PRO A 304 -0.55 -15.66 0.76
C PRO A 304 0.89 -15.92 0.26
N ILE A 305 1.21 -15.42 -0.95
CA ILE A 305 2.51 -15.64 -1.59
C ILE A 305 3.48 -14.51 -1.27
N GLU A 306 3.13 -13.26 -1.54
CA GLU A 306 4.00 -12.10 -1.40
C GLU A 306 3.47 -11.15 -0.32
N MET A 307 4.36 -10.63 0.51
CA MET A 307 3.99 -9.73 1.60
C MET A 307 3.53 -8.37 1.10
N GLU A 308 4.02 -7.97 -0.06
CA GLU A 308 3.68 -6.73 -0.76
C GLU A 308 2.19 -6.63 -1.10
N TYR A 309 1.47 -7.77 -1.20
CA TYR A 309 0.01 -7.77 -1.36
C TYR A 309 -0.72 -7.12 -0.19
N LEU A 310 -0.06 -6.97 0.96
CA LEU A 310 -0.59 -6.28 2.14
C LEU A 310 -0.36 -4.76 2.11
N LEU A 311 0.46 -4.22 1.20
CA LEU A 311 0.71 -2.78 1.12
C LEU A 311 -0.57 -1.92 1.05
N PRO A 312 -1.63 -2.32 0.29
CA PRO A 312 -2.86 -1.53 0.22
C PRO A 312 -3.60 -1.38 1.54
N LEU A 313 -3.40 -2.27 2.52
CA LEU A 313 -4.06 -2.14 3.82
C LEU A 313 -3.39 -1.13 4.75
N LEU A 314 -2.08 -0.83 4.56
CA LEU A 314 -1.30 0.01 5.49
C LEU A 314 -1.92 1.38 5.76
N PRO A 315 -2.28 2.18 4.74
CA PRO A 315 -2.90 3.49 4.97
C PRO A 315 -4.16 3.38 5.84
N PHE A 316 -4.98 2.37 5.60
CA PHE A 316 -6.25 2.18 6.29
C PHE A 316 -6.08 1.62 7.70
N ALA A 317 -5.11 0.73 7.92
CA ALA A 317 -4.71 0.28 9.25
C ALA A 317 -4.19 1.46 10.11
N LEU A 318 -3.42 2.36 9.52
CA LEU A 318 -2.94 3.57 10.19
C LEU A 318 -4.08 4.56 10.49
N ILE A 319 -5.08 4.69 9.62
CA ILE A 319 -6.30 5.46 9.91
C ILE A 319 -7.01 4.88 11.14
N ILE A 320 -7.19 3.57 11.20
CA ILE A 320 -7.79 2.89 12.36
C ILE A 320 -6.97 3.16 13.63
N ALA A 321 -5.64 3.09 13.53
CA ALA A 321 -4.75 3.42 14.66
C ALA A 321 -4.91 4.88 15.11
N GLY A 322 -4.95 5.85 14.19
CA GLY A 322 -5.19 7.26 14.49
C GLY A 322 -6.53 7.51 15.19
N ILE A 323 -7.60 6.90 14.69
CA ILE A 323 -8.95 6.97 15.28
C ILE A 323 -8.98 6.35 16.69
N SER A 324 -8.20 5.30 16.92
CA SER A 324 -8.11 4.61 18.21
C SER A 324 -7.42 5.43 19.29
N PHE A 325 -6.59 6.40 18.93
CA PHE A 325 -5.83 7.25 19.87
C PHE A 325 -6.10 8.77 19.73
N PRO A 326 -7.35 9.23 19.76
CA PRO A 326 -7.67 10.63 19.43
C PRO A 326 -7.09 11.65 20.41
N ARG A 327 -6.85 11.26 21.67
CA ARG A 327 -6.41 12.15 22.76
C ARG A 327 -4.96 11.95 23.19
N SER A 328 -4.31 10.90 22.73
CA SER A 328 -2.96 10.53 23.18
C SER A 328 -2.11 10.06 22.01
N SER A 329 -1.05 10.78 21.73
CA SER A 329 -0.14 10.48 20.62
C SER A 329 1.01 9.53 21.00
N TRP A 330 1.28 9.31 22.29
CA TRP A 330 2.43 8.47 22.69
C TRP A 330 2.38 7.04 22.14
N PRO A 331 1.19 6.39 22.00
CA PRO A 331 1.17 5.05 21.42
C PRO A 331 1.59 5.05 19.95
N LEU A 332 1.27 6.12 19.21
CA LEU A 332 1.69 6.25 17.81
C LEU A 332 3.18 6.57 17.67
N TRP A 333 3.77 7.29 18.64
CA TRP A 333 5.22 7.48 18.69
C TRP A 333 5.97 6.18 18.97
N VAL A 334 5.44 5.34 19.86
CA VAL A 334 5.98 3.99 20.07
C VAL A 334 5.84 3.16 18.79
N LEU A 335 4.68 3.21 18.13
CA LEU A 335 4.49 2.53 16.84
C LEU A 335 5.48 3.02 15.79
N PHE A 336 5.69 4.34 15.68
CA PHE A 336 6.70 4.93 14.78
C PHE A 336 8.10 4.36 15.06
N ALA A 337 8.52 4.35 16.32
CA ALA A 337 9.83 3.82 16.71
C ALA A 337 9.96 2.32 16.38
N LEU A 338 8.93 1.53 16.68
CA LEU A 338 8.94 0.09 16.39
C LEU A 338 8.98 -0.19 14.87
N VAL A 339 8.21 0.55 14.08
CA VAL A 339 8.20 0.43 12.61
C VAL A 339 9.56 0.85 12.04
N LEU A 340 10.13 1.96 12.51
CA LEU A 340 11.46 2.41 12.09
C LEU A 340 12.53 1.39 12.43
N LEU A 341 12.52 0.84 13.65
CA LEU A 341 13.48 -0.19 14.07
C LEU A 341 13.31 -1.50 13.29
N SER A 342 12.11 -1.80 12.78
CA SER A 342 11.86 -2.98 11.96
C SER A 342 12.59 -2.97 10.61
N ASN A 343 13.18 -1.85 10.21
CA ASN A 343 14.05 -1.80 9.04
C ASN A 343 15.44 -2.42 9.27
N PHE A 344 15.79 -2.73 10.53
CA PHE A 344 17.14 -3.19 10.88
C PHE A 344 17.19 -4.65 11.36
N TRP A 345 16.06 -5.36 11.32
CA TRP A 345 16.01 -6.77 11.67
C TRP A 345 14.78 -7.46 11.10
N TRP A 346 14.89 -8.78 10.84
CA TRP A 346 13.76 -9.60 10.40
C TRP A 346 13.91 -11.05 10.87
N LEU A 347 12.81 -11.81 10.79
CA LEU A 347 12.77 -13.24 11.08
C LEU A 347 12.87 -14.04 9.79
N ASN A 348 13.90 -14.86 9.64
CA ASN A 348 13.96 -15.82 8.55
C ASN A 348 13.20 -17.10 8.90
N PRO A 349 12.49 -17.72 7.95
CA PRO A 349 11.80 -18.98 8.15
C PRO A 349 12.78 -20.11 8.49
N ALA A 350 12.23 -21.18 9.07
CA ALA A 350 13.01 -22.37 9.37
C ALA A 350 13.64 -22.97 8.09
N ARG A 351 14.82 -23.58 8.22
CA ARG A 351 15.57 -24.26 7.12
C ARG A 351 14.75 -25.27 6.31
N SER A 352 13.64 -25.79 6.87
CA SER A 352 12.72 -26.67 6.15
C SER A 352 12.09 -26.06 4.90
N ILE A 353 12.08 -24.74 4.77
CA ILE A 353 11.50 -24.04 3.60
C ILE A 353 12.59 -23.72 2.57
N ASN A 354 13.80 -23.35 3.02
CA ASN A 354 14.95 -23.16 2.14
C ASN A 354 16.25 -23.58 2.87
N PRO A 355 16.83 -24.74 2.53
CA PRO A 355 18.00 -25.31 3.23
C PRO A 355 19.26 -24.44 3.13
N ASN A 356 19.32 -23.52 2.19
CA ASN A 356 20.47 -22.63 1.98
C ASN A 356 20.38 -21.31 2.76
N GLN A 357 19.27 -21.05 3.46
CA GLN A 357 19.09 -19.84 4.24
C GLN A 357 19.35 -20.07 5.72
N THR A 358 20.00 -19.11 6.37
CA THR A 358 20.12 -19.08 7.84
C THR A 358 18.75 -18.82 8.45
N SER A 359 18.28 -19.74 9.32
CA SER A 359 17.05 -19.54 10.07
C SER A 359 17.30 -18.75 11.35
N GLY A 360 16.36 -17.93 11.76
CA GLY A 360 16.41 -17.18 13.02
C GLY A 360 16.22 -15.67 12.84
N VAL A 361 16.67 -14.93 13.85
CA VAL A 361 16.66 -13.46 13.80
C VAL A 361 17.91 -12.98 13.09
N ILE A 362 17.71 -12.20 12.03
CA ILE A 362 18.80 -11.56 11.28
C ILE A 362 18.77 -10.07 11.63
N PHE A 363 19.96 -9.54 11.97
CA PHE A 363 20.15 -8.10 12.17
C PHE A 363 20.89 -7.54 10.95
N GLY A 364 20.29 -6.52 10.35
CA GLY A 364 20.83 -5.85 9.18
C GLY A 364 19.83 -4.84 8.65
N PHE A 365 20.26 -4.00 7.72
CA PHE A 365 19.30 -3.17 7.00
C PHE A 365 18.49 -4.05 6.05
N TRP A 366 17.19 -3.81 5.93
CA TRP A 366 16.25 -4.64 5.15
C TRP A 366 16.63 -4.79 3.67
N LEU A 367 17.40 -3.88 3.14
CA LEU A 367 18.05 -4.00 1.84
C LEU A 367 19.28 -4.92 1.95
N GLU A 368 19.14 -6.15 1.53
CA GLU A 368 20.29 -7.03 1.40
C GLU A 368 21.15 -6.63 0.19
N PRO A 369 22.50 -6.51 0.35
CA PRO A 369 23.39 -6.20 -0.78
C PRO A 369 23.38 -7.25 -1.90
N GLY A 370 22.85 -8.44 -1.65
CA GLY A 370 22.74 -9.52 -2.64
C GLY A 370 21.63 -9.33 -3.69
N TYR A 371 20.88 -8.25 -3.60
CA TYR A 371 19.80 -7.91 -4.53
C TYR A 371 20.16 -6.74 -5.47
N LEU A 372 21.43 -6.41 -5.56
CA LEU A 372 21.93 -5.38 -6.48
C LEU A 372 22.21 -5.91 -7.88
#